data_7cb1b2afcdf38d9fc69c1f9945cd1e7c
#
_entry.id   7cb1b2afcdf38d9fc69c1f9945cd1e7c
#
_cell.length_a   1.000
_cell.length_b   1.000
_cell.length_c   1.000
_cell.angle_alpha   90.00
_cell.angle_beta   90.00
_cell.angle_gamma   90.00
#
_symmetry.space_group_name_H-M   'P 1'
#
loop_
_entity.id
_entity.type
_entity.pdbx_description
1 polymer ?
#
loop_
_entity_poly.entity_id
_entity_poly.type
_entity_poly.pdbx_seq_one_letter_code
_entity_poly.pdbx_strand_id
1 'polypeptide(L)'
;MDLNEELSRYPNIAEKAKQMGKIKEGFFNKKRYAEAVELWQRFSKEELEQLNQEIANAEILLKTTVVTPTALCYFSVNVFFVIPVRDIVWAYTKIIKESMNFIPTGKRHQIFLMERSGEQHLICEKSTGPFTKKTPAGETLGEIKRILDPVRPGIVYGYSDEIFSWFCSDLRGAVAQIDAESTAK
;
A
#
# COMPACT_ATOMS: atom_id res chain seq x y z
N MET A 1 -5.22 22.22 -0.98
CA MET A 1 -3.81 21.87 -1.22
C MET A 1 -3.75 21.15 -2.57
N ASP A 2 -2.88 21.60 -3.47
CA ASP A 2 -2.59 20.86 -4.70
C ASP A 2 -1.48 19.85 -4.43
N LEU A 3 -1.78 18.56 -4.63
CA LEU A 3 -0.82 17.47 -4.36
C LEU A 3 0.41 17.57 -5.26
N ASN A 4 0.28 18.04 -6.52
CA ASN A 4 1.42 18.21 -7.41
C ASN A 4 2.36 19.31 -6.94
N GLU A 5 1.82 20.41 -6.39
CA GLU A 5 2.61 21.49 -5.83
C GLU A 5 3.38 21.03 -4.58
N GLU A 6 2.73 20.30 -3.68
CA GLU A 6 3.37 19.73 -2.49
C GLU A 6 4.46 18.71 -2.85
N LEU A 7 4.17 17.80 -3.76
CA LEU A 7 5.16 16.81 -4.25
C LEU A 7 6.39 17.49 -4.86
N SER A 8 6.22 18.63 -5.54
CA SER A 8 7.33 19.33 -6.20
C SER A 8 8.42 19.83 -5.21
N ARG A 9 8.09 19.95 -3.93
CA ARG A 9 9.04 20.30 -2.87
C ARG A 9 9.98 19.16 -2.51
N TYR A 10 9.62 17.92 -2.92
CA TYR A 10 10.36 16.69 -2.63
C TYR A 10 10.72 16.00 -3.96
N PRO A 11 11.85 16.34 -4.59
CA PRO A 11 12.12 15.98 -5.98
C PRO A 11 12.18 14.49 -6.26
N ASN A 12 12.69 13.68 -5.32
CA ASN A 12 12.75 12.23 -5.52
C ASN A 12 11.37 11.57 -5.40
N ILE A 13 10.50 12.08 -4.51
CA ILE A 13 9.11 11.62 -4.41
C ILE A 13 8.36 12.00 -5.69
N ALA A 14 8.51 13.25 -6.17
CA ALA A 14 7.88 13.71 -7.40
C ALA A 14 8.31 12.89 -8.63
N GLU A 15 9.61 12.61 -8.74
CA GLU A 15 10.16 11.79 -9.85
C GLU A 15 9.63 10.35 -9.78
N LYS A 16 9.60 9.74 -8.59
CA LYS A 16 9.08 8.39 -8.41
C LYS A 16 7.58 8.32 -8.72
N ALA A 17 6.80 9.29 -8.27
CA ALA A 17 5.38 9.39 -8.59
C ALA A 17 5.14 9.50 -10.11
N LYS A 18 5.95 10.30 -10.79
CA LYS A 18 5.91 10.46 -12.25
C LYS A 18 6.25 9.18 -13.00
N GLN A 19 7.22 8.38 -12.50
CA GLN A 19 7.56 7.07 -13.07
C GLN A 19 6.39 6.08 -12.95
N MET A 20 5.59 6.17 -11.88
CA MET A 20 4.43 5.32 -11.65
C MET A 20 3.20 5.76 -12.45
N GLY A 21 3.05 7.07 -12.71
CA GLY A 21 1.94 7.59 -13.51
C GLY A 21 1.79 9.11 -13.46
N LYS A 22 0.80 9.61 -14.19
CA LYS A 22 0.48 11.04 -14.22
C LYS A 22 -0.60 11.36 -13.19
N ILE A 23 -0.25 12.15 -12.19
CA ILE A 23 -1.21 12.64 -11.19
C ILE A 23 -2.12 13.66 -11.83
N LYS A 24 -3.43 13.44 -11.74
CA LYS A 24 -4.45 14.35 -12.27
C LYS A 24 -5.72 14.26 -11.43
N GLU A 25 -6.12 15.39 -10.83
CA GLU A 25 -7.47 15.51 -10.28
C GLU A 25 -8.50 15.56 -11.43
N GLY A 26 -9.59 14.83 -11.29
CA GLY A 26 -10.67 14.76 -12.26
C GLY A 26 -11.99 14.45 -11.59
N PHE A 27 -13.09 14.59 -12.33
CA PHE A 27 -14.44 14.37 -11.81
C PHE A 27 -14.63 12.98 -11.19
N PHE A 28 -14.06 11.94 -11.81
CA PHE A 28 -14.25 10.55 -11.36
C PHE A 28 -13.33 10.12 -10.20
N ASN A 29 -12.27 10.87 -9.89
CA ASN A 29 -11.33 10.53 -8.82
C ASN A 29 -11.23 11.59 -7.72
N LYS A 30 -12.12 12.58 -7.71
CA LYS A 30 -12.07 13.70 -6.74
C LYS A 30 -12.01 13.22 -5.28
N LYS A 31 -12.80 12.20 -4.93
CA LYS A 31 -12.77 11.63 -3.57
C LYS A 31 -11.42 10.99 -3.26
N ARG A 32 -10.88 10.22 -4.20
CA ARG A 32 -9.56 9.57 -4.04
C ARG A 32 -8.41 10.59 -3.98
N TYR A 33 -8.53 11.68 -4.73
CA TYR A 33 -7.56 12.76 -4.67
C TYR A 33 -7.59 13.44 -3.29
N ALA A 34 -8.76 13.73 -2.74
CA ALA A 34 -8.91 14.28 -1.39
C ALA A 34 -8.32 13.35 -0.33
N GLU A 35 -8.60 12.04 -0.41
CA GLU A 35 -8.01 11.01 0.46
C GLU A 35 -6.47 11.03 0.41
N ALA A 36 -5.88 11.12 -0.78
CA ALA A 36 -4.42 11.19 -0.92
C ALA A 36 -3.84 12.48 -0.29
N VAL A 37 -4.56 13.59 -0.38
CA VAL A 37 -4.18 14.84 0.30
C VAL A 37 -4.22 14.68 1.82
N GLU A 38 -5.24 14.04 2.37
CA GLU A 38 -5.37 13.76 3.81
C GLU A 38 -4.24 12.85 4.30
N LEU A 39 -3.92 11.80 3.56
CA LEU A 39 -2.81 10.89 3.87
C LEU A 39 -1.46 11.64 3.87
N TRP A 40 -1.23 12.48 2.86
CA TRP A 40 -0.03 13.31 2.79
C TRP A 40 0.13 14.23 4.00
N GLN A 41 -0.96 14.81 4.49
CA GLN A 41 -0.95 15.74 5.64
C GLN A 41 -0.64 15.03 6.98
N ARG A 42 -0.65 13.71 7.04
CA ARG A 42 -0.27 12.96 8.26
C ARG A 42 1.24 12.93 8.50
N PHE A 43 2.04 13.32 7.52
CA PHE A 43 3.50 13.35 7.64
C PHE A 43 3.99 14.70 8.19
N SER A 44 4.98 14.64 9.07
CA SER A 44 5.78 15.82 9.41
C SER A 44 6.73 16.18 8.24
N LYS A 45 7.27 17.38 8.30
CA LYS A 45 8.25 17.82 7.30
C LYS A 45 9.50 16.92 7.31
N GLU A 46 9.96 16.56 8.49
CA GLU A 46 11.13 15.69 8.70
C GLU A 46 10.89 14.30 8.11
N GLU A 47 9.71 13.74 8.31
CA GLU A 47 9.33 12.45 7.71
C GLU A 47 9.28 12.51 6.18
N LEU A 48 8.79 13.61 5.60
CA LEU A 48 8.78 13.80 4.15
C LEU A 48 10.19 13.98 3.59
N GLU A 49 11.09 14.67 4.29
CA GLU A 49 12.50 14.79 3.92
C GLU A 49 13.20 13.42 3.98
N GLN A 50 12.93 12.62 5.01
CA GLN A 50 13.42 11.24 5.13
C GLN A 50 12.89 10.36 4.01
N LEU A 51 11.58 10.38 3.77
CA LEU A 51 10.96 9.64 2.67
C LEU A 51 11.57 10.04 1.32
N ASN A 52 11.81 11.33 1.10
CA ASN A 52 12.43 11.82 -0.13
C ASN A 52 13.84 11.26 -0.36
N GLN A 53 14.60 11.00 0.69
CA GLN A 53 15.91 10.35 0.60
C GLN A 53 15.78 8.85 0.33
N GLU A 54 14.91 8.16 1.08
CA GLU A 54 14.71 6.72 0.99
C GLU A 54 14.16 6.28 -0.37
N ILE A 55 13.20 7.04 -0.93
CA ILE A 55 12.48 6.69 -2.14
C ILE A 55 13.35 6.79 -3.40
N ALA A 56 14.44 7.55 -3.37
CA ALA A 56 15.32 7.76 -4.52
C ALA A 56 15.79 6.43 -5.14
N ASN A 57 16.23 5.49 -4.29
CA ASN A 57 16.77 4.19 -4.69
C ASN A 57 15.78 3.03 -4.51
N ALA A 58 14.56 3.29 -4.05
CA ALA A 58 13.56 2.26 -3.84
C ALA A 58 13.03 1.70 -5.17
N GLU A 59 12.83 0.38 -5.24
CA GLU A 59 12.29 -0.29 -6.41
C GLU A 59 10.77 -0.06 -6.54
N ILE A 60 10.29 0.06 -7.79
CA ILE A 60 8.86 0.11 -8.09
C ILE A 60 8.34 -1.31 -8.29
N LEU A 61 7.58 -1.80 -7.32
CA LEU A 61 6.98 -3.12 -7.32
C LEU A 61 5.68 -3.11 -8.15
N LEU A 62 5.51 -4.10 -9.02
CA LEU A 62 4.34 -4.26 -9.91
C LEU A 62 3.94 -2.97 -10.65
N LYS A 63 4.89 -2.06 -10.91
CA LYS A 63 4.72 -0.76 -11.60
C LYS A 63 3.93 0.31 -10.83
N THR A 64 3.35 0.00 -9.68
CA THR A 64 2.42 0.90 -8.99
C THR A 64 2.71 1.08 -7.50
N THR A 65 3.69 0.40 -6.93
CA THR A 65 3.94 0.41 -5.48
C THR A 65 5.42 0.60 -5.20
N VAL A 66 5.74 1.45 -4.24
CA VAL A 66 7.08 1.63 -3.68
C VAL A 66 6.99 1.53 -2.18
N VAL A 67 7.96 0.85 -1.57
CA VAL A 67 8.01 0.64 -0.12
C VAL A 67 9.34 1.15 0.41
N THR A 68 9.27 1.93 1.47
CA THR A 68 10.42 2.43 2.22
C THR A 68 10.20 2.19 3.72
N PRO A 69 11.22 2.34 4.57
CA PRO A 69 11.05 2.30 6.02
C PRO A 69 10.04 3.32 6.57
N THR A 70 9.94 4.50 5.94
CA THR A 70 9.06 5.59 6.39
C THR A 70 7.63 5.44 5.86
N ALA A 71 7.45 5.02 4.62
CA ALA A 71 6.14 5.00 3.97
C ALA A 71 6.00 3.90 2.92
N LEU A 72 4.75 3.49 2.68
CA LEU A 72 4.34 2.76 1.49
C LEU A 72 3.61 3.73 0.55
N CYS A 73 4.13 3.84 -0.67
CA CYS A 73 3.55 4.68 -1.71
C CYS A 73 2.90 3.79 -2.78
N TYR A 74 1.74 4.19 -3.28
CA TYR A 74 1.12 3.48 -4.41
C TYR A 74 0.39 4.45 -5.35
N PHE A 75 0.25 4.03 -6.60
CA PHE A 75 -0.42 4.80 -7.63
C PHE A 75 -1.71 4.10 -8.08
N SER A 76 -2.84 4.79 -7.98
CA SER A 76 -4.14 4.27 -8.38
C SER A 76 -5.03 5.39 -8.92
N VAL A 77 -5.73 5.12 -10.03
CA VAL A 77 -6.73 6.03 -10.63
C VAL A 77 -6.19 7.46 -10.80
N ASN A 78 -4.98 7.58 -11.36
CA ASN A 78 -4.27 8.86 -11.57
C ASN A 78 -4.01 9.66 -10.28
N VAL A 79 -3.89 8.99 -9.15
CA VAL A 79 -3.56 9.59 -7.85
C VAL A 79 -2.40 8.83 -7.21
N PHE A 80 -1.48 9.57 -6.61
CA PHE A 80 -0.36 9.02 -5.85
C PHE A 80 -0.69 9.10 -4.35
N PHE A 81 -0.69 7.97 -3.70
CA PHE A 81 -0.99 7.80 -2.27
C PHE A 81 0.28 7.51 -1.49
N VAL A 82 0.36 8.03 -0.28
CA VAL A 82 1.48 7.80 0.64
C VAL A 82 0.92 7.44 2.01
N ILE A 83 1.15 6.21 2.46
CA ILE A 83 0.68 5.70 3.74
C ILE A 83 1.88 5.61 4.70
N PRO A 84 1.85 6.26 5.88
CA PRO A 84 2.90 6.11 6.89
C PRO A 84 3.00 4.65 7.37
N VAL A 85 4.21 4.10 7.45
CA VAL A 85 4.41 2.71 7.93
C VAL A 85 3.86 2.52 9.34
N ARG A 86 3.91 3.55 10.19
CA ARG A 86 3.33 3.51 11.54
C ARG A 86 1.82 3.27 11.58
N ASP A 87 1.10 3.54 10.47
CA ASP A 87 -0.34 3.35 10.38
C ASP A 87 -0.73 1.99 9.80
N ILE A 88 0.21 1.25 9.21
CA ILE A 88 -0.04 -0.06 8.60
C ILE A 88 -0.14 -1.13 9.70
N VAL A 89 -1.23 -1.88 9.72
CA VAL A 89 -1.46 -2.96 10.70
C VAL A 89 -1.61 -4.33 10.07
N TRP A 90 -2.08 -4.41 8.83
CA TRP A 90 -2.29 -5.69 8.14
C TRP A 90 -2.04 -5.55 6.65
N ALA A 91 -1.36 -6.54 6.07
CA ALA A 91 -1.11 -6.65 4.63
C ALA A 91 -1.43 -8.07 4.15
N TYR A 92 -2.23 -8.21 3.10
CA TYR A 92 -2.62 -9.52 2.60
C TYR A 92 -2.88 -9.53 1.09
N THR A 93 -2.88 -10.73 0.53
CA THR A 93 -3.18 -10.94 -0.87
C THR A 93 -4.57 -11.55 -1.05
N LYS A 94 -5.23 -11.19 -2.17
CA LYS A 94 -6.47 -11.80 -2.61
C LYS A 94 -6.34 -12.22 -4.08
N ILE A 95 -6.78 -13.45 -4.38
CA ILE A 95 -6.80 -13.95 -5.75
C ILE A 95 -8.26 -14.11 -6.19
N ILE A 96 -8.65 -13.37 -7.21
CA ILE A 96 -9.96 -13.46 -7.85
C ILE A 96 -9.81 -14.30 -9.12
N LYS A 97 -10.49 -15.44 -9.18
CA LYS A 97 -10.57 -16.26 -10.40
C LYS A 97 -11.63 -15.66 -11.32
N GLU A 98 -11.29 -15.45 -12.57
CA GLU A 98 -12.18 -14.90 -13.58
C GLU A 98 -12.63 -16.02 -14.54
N SER A 99 -13.91 -16.02 -14.88
CA SER A 99 -14.46 -16.96 -15.86
C SER A 99 -15.53 -16.26 -16.70
N MET A 100 -15.66 -16.67 -17.94
CA MET A 100 -16.73 -16.27 -18.86
C MET A 100 -17.40 -17.52 -19.40
N ASN A 101 -18.73 -17.63 -19.27
CA ASN A 101 -19.49 -18.84 -19.64
C ASN A 101 -18.88 -20.13 -19.07
N PHE A 102 -18.52 -20.10 -17.78
CA PHE A 102 -17.86 -21.22 -17.05
C PHE A 102 -16.46 -21.58 -17.54
N ILE A 103 -15.89 -20.88 -18.52
CA ILE A 103 -14.52 -21.08 -19.00
C ILE A 103 -13.59 -20.16 -18.21
N PRO A 104 -12.56 -20.69 -17.52
CA PRO A 104 -11.58 -19.85 -16.83
C PRO A 104 -10.86 -18.91 -17.80
N THR A 105 -10.91 -17.60 -17.56
CA THR A 105 -10.29 -16.59 -18.42
C THR A 105 -9.05 -15.97 -17.81
N GLY A 106 -8.95 -15.95 -16.47
CA GLY A 106 -7.81 -15.33 -15.81
C GLY A 106 -7.84 -15.43 -14.29
N LYS A 107 -6.83 -14.81 -13.68
CA LYS A 107 -6.74 -14.57 -12.25
C LYS A 107 -6.30 -13.14 -12.02
N ARG A 108 -6.97 -12.43 -11.12
CA ARG A 108 -6.52 -11.15 -10.59
C ARG A 108 -5.87 -11.35 -9.23
N HIS A 109 -4.62 -10.96 -9.13
CA HIS A 109 -3.83 -10.99 -7.91
C HIS A 109 -3.81 -9.57 -7.33
N GLN A 110 -4.36 -9.41 -6.15
CA GLN A 110 -4.49 -8.13 -5.46
C GLN A 110 -3.71 -8.14 -4.16
N ILE A 111 -3.14 -6.99 -3.78
CA ILE A 111 -2.56 -6.77 -2.45
C ILE A 111 -3.34 -5.64 -1.78
N PHE A 112 -3.79 -5.92 -0.57
CA PHE A 112 -4.46 -4.98 0.30
C PHE A 112 -3.57 -4.65 1.49
N LEU A 113 -3.66 -3.38 1.91
CA LEU A 113 -3.20 -2.92 3.21
C LEU A 113 -4.39 -2.47 4.04
N MET A 114 -4.31 -2.66 5.35
CA MET A 114 -5.24 -2.05 6.30
C MET A 114 -4.47 -1.13 7.24
N GLU A 115 -5.00 0.07 7.43
CA GLU A 115 -4.52 1.02 8.41
C GLU A 115 -5.12 0.78 9.79
N ARG A 116 -4.52 1.38 10.81
CA ARG A 116 -5.02 1.38 12.19
C ARG A 116 -6.42 1.95 12.35
N SER A 117 -6.90 2.75 11.38
CA SER A 117 -8.28 3.23 11.29
C SER A 117 -9.28 2.14 10.89
N GLY A 118 -8.80 1.01 10.36
CA GLY A 118 -9.60 -0.04 9.72
C GLY A 118 -9.82 0.22 8.22
N GLU A 119 -9.33 1.34 7.68
CA GLU A 119 -9.41 1.62 6.25
C GLU A 119 -8.53 0.67 5.46
N GLN A 120 -9.06 0.17 4.34
CA GLN A 120 -8.37 -0.79 3.48
C GLN A 120 -8.04 -0.16 2.12
N HIS A 121 -6.79 -0.34 1.69
CA HIS A 121 -6.27 0.16 0.43
C HIS A 121 -5.87 -1.00 -0.48
N LEU A 122 -6.40 -1.03 -1.70
CA LEU A 122 -5.88 -1.86 -2.78
C LEU A 122 -4.65 -1.15 -3.36
N ILE A 123 -3.46 -1.63 -3.00
CA ILE A 123 -2.19 -0.98 -3.36
C ILE A 123 -1.63 -1.43 -4.70
N CYS A 124 -1.91 -2.65 -5.11
CA CYS A 124 -1.58 -3.10 -6.47
C CYS A 124 -2.48 -4.25 -6.91
N GLU A 125 -2.56 -4.40 -8.23
CA GLU A 125 -3.27 -5.48 -8.89
C GLU A 125 -2.49 -5.99 -10.10
N LYS A 126 -2.44 -7.30 -10.30
CA LYS A 126 -1.82 -7.94 -11.46
C LYS A 126 -2.68 -9.07 -11.99
N SER A 127 -3.03 -9.00 -13.27
CA SER A 127 -3.72 -10.09 -13.96
C SER A 127 -2.73 -11.12 -14.51
N THR A 128 -3.13 -12.39 -14.46
CA THR A 128 -2.39 -13.52 -15.05
C THR A 128 -3.35 -14.43 -15.80
N GLY A 129 -2.81 -15.28 -16.65
CA GLY A 129 -3.62 -16.33 -17.32
C GLY A 129 -4.20 -17.34 -16.33
N PRO A 130 -5.29 -18.05 -16.72
CA PRO A 130 -6.03 -18.95 -15.82
C PRO A 130 -5.19 -20.10 -15.28
N PHE A 131 -4.23 -20.59 -16.05
CA PHE A 131 -3.37 -21.74 -15.71
C PHE A 131 -2.00 -21.35 -15.16
N THR A 132 -1.73 -20.05 -14.99
CA THR A 132 -0.46 -19.59 -14.45
C THR A 132 -0.30 -20.01 -12.98
N LYS A 133 0.85 -20.64 -12.67
CA LYS A 133 1.23 -21.01 -11.29
C LYS A 133 1.87 -19.87 -10.51
N LYS A 134 2.36 -18.83 -11.22
CA LYS A 134 2.98 -17.66 -10.57
C LYS A 134 1.99 -16.91 -9.70
N THR A 135 2.46 -16.46 -8.54
CA THR A 135 1.70 -15.65 -7.58
C THR A 135 2.36 -14.29 -7.38
N PRO A 136 2.30 -13.39 -8.39
CA PRO A 136 3.04 -12.12 -8.34
C PRO A 136 2.69 -11.28 -7.10
N ALA A 137 1.45 -11.32 -6.61
CA ALA A 137 1.09 -10.63 -5.38
C ALA A 137 1.75 -11.26 -4.15
N GLY A 138 1.89 -12.60 -4.09
CA GLY A 138 2.58 -13.28 -2.99
C GLY A 138 4.06 -12.95 -2.94
N GLU A 139 4.73 -12.95 -4.09
CA GLU A 139 6.14 -12.55 -4.21
C GLU A 139 6.33 -11.08 -3.76
N THR A 140 5.47 -10.18 -4.25
CA THR A 140 5.50 -8.76 -3.87
C THR A 140 5.18 -8.53 -2.39
N LEU A 141 4.23 -9.26 -1.81
CA LEU A 141 3.94 -9.17 -0.37
C LEU A 141 5.15 -9.62 0.47
N GLY A 142 5.89 -10.63 -0.01
CA GLY A 142 7.17 -11.05 0.59
C GLY A 142 8.21 -9.93 0.61
N GLU A 143 8.34 -9.17 -0.49
CA GLU A 143 9.25 -8.02 -0.56
C GLU A 143 8.77 -6.87 0.36
N ILE A 144 7.48 -6.58 0.39
CA ILE A 144 6.89 -5.59 1.33
C ILE A 144 7.24 -5.99 2.78
N LYS A 145 7.02 -7.25 3.14
CA LYS A 145 7.35 -7.77 4.47
C LYS A 145 8.84 -7.60 4.78
N ARG A 146 9.73 -7.96 3.87
CA ARG A 146 11.18 -7.86 4.06
C ARG A 146 11.64 -6.44 4.38
N ILE A 147 10.96 -5.42 3.81
CA ILE A 147 11.28 -4.01 4.04
C ILE A 147 10.66 -3.50 5.35
N LEU A 148 9.43 -3.90 5.65
CA LEU A 148 8.66 -3.35 6.77
C LEU A 148 8.91 -4.05 8.12
N ASP A 149 9.16 -5.37 8.13
CA ASP A 149 9.40 -6.13 9.38
C ASP A 149 10.53 -5.55 10.26
N PRO A 150 11.67 -5.05 9.71
CA PRO A 150 12.71 -4.45 10.54
C PRO A 150 12.28 -3.16 11.26
N VAL A 151 11.33 -2.42 10.71
CA VAL A 151 10.88 -1.12 11.25
C VAL A 151 9.56 -1.21 12.01
N ARG A 152 8.71 -2.17 11.65
CA ARG A 152 7.41 -2.41 12.30
C ARG A 152 7.08 -3.91 12.34
N PRO A 153 7.73 -4.68 13.22
CA PRO A 153 7.62 -6.14 13.24
C PRO A 153 6.25 -6.69 13.62
N GLY A 154 5.39 -5.88 14.24
CA GLY A 154 4.02 -6.28 14.61
C GLY A 154 3.03 -6.32 13.45
N ILE A 155 3.38 -5.86 12.23
CA ILE A 155 2.46 -5.93 11.09
C ILE A 155 2.07 -7.38 10.82
N VAL A 156 0.74 -7.63 10.70
CA VAL A 156 0.20 -8.94 10.34
C VAL A 156 0.27 -9.15 8.83
N TYR A 157 0.75 -10.31 8.39
CA TYR A 157 0.84 -10.63 6.95
C TYR A 157 0.03 -11.88 6.61
N GLY A 158 -0.62 -11.83 5.44
CA GLY A 158 -1.44 -12.92 4.95
C GLY A 158 -2.91 -12.80 5.37
N TYR A 159 -3.75 -13.70 4.84
CA TYR A 159 -5.18 -13.73 5.10
C TYR A 159 -5.57 -15.07 5.70
N SER A 160 -6.34 -15.04 6.78
CA SER A 160 -7.16 -16.15 7.25
C SER A 160 -8.47 -15.61 7.81
N ASP A 161 -9.47 -16.45 7.95
CA ASP A 161 -10.76 -16.07 8.51
C ASP A 161 -10.62 -15.67 10.00
N GLU A 162 -9.67 -16.26 10.72
CA GLU A 162 -9.34 -15.91 12.11
C GLU A 162 -8.75 -14.49 12.20
N ILE A 163 -7.78 -14.15 11.34
CA ILE A 163 -7.20 -12.81 11.28
C ILE A 163 -8.27 -11.78 10.92
N PHE A 164 -9.08 -12.08 9.91
CA PHE A 164 -10.19 -11.19 9.52
C PHE A 164 -11.17 -10.99 10.68
N SER A 165 -11.60 -12.08 11.33
CA SER A 165 -12.51 -12.03 12.48
C SER A 165 -11.94 -11.24 13.65
N TRP A 166 -10.63 -11.40 13.92
CA TRP A 166 -9.96 -10.65 14.97
C TRP A 166 -10.00 -9.14 14.72
N PHE A 167 -9.61 -8.68 13.53
CA PHE A 167 -9.68 -7.26 13.19
C PHE A 167 -11.12 -6.71 13.18
N CYS A 168 -12.10 -7.51 12.75
CA CYS A 168 -13.51 -7.08 12.73
C CYS A 168 -14.11 -7.01 14.13
N SER A 169 -13.72 -7.88 15.07
CA SER A 169 -14.31 -7.94 16.42
C SER A 169 -13.66 -6.96 17.39
N ASP A 170 -12.35 -6.74 17.28
CA ASP A 170 -11.60 -5.85 18.19
C ASP A 170 -10.41 -5.17 17.46
N LEU A 171 -10.72 -4.24 16.59
CA LEU A 171 -9.70 -3.46 15.89
C LEU A 171 -8.75 -2.73 16.85
N ARG A 172 -9.28 -2.18 17.97
CA ARG A 172 -8.46 -1.42 18.92
C ARG A 172 -7.46 -2.32 19.64
N GLY A 173 -7.91 -3.48 20.10
CA GLY A 173 -7.04 -4.48 20.73
C GLY A 173 -5.98 -5.01 19.75
N ALA A 174 -6.36 -5.30 18.51
CA ALA A 174 -5.44 -5.72 17.46
C ALA A 174 -4.34 -4.66 17.21
N VAL A 175 -4.71 -3.40 17.05
CA VAL A 175 -3.78 -2.28 16.87
C VAL A 175 -2.85 -2.14 18.08
N ALA A 176 -3.37 -2.22 19.30
CA ALA A 176 -2.57 -2.11 20.52
C ALA A 176 -1.55 -3.26 20.64
N GLN A 177 -1.91 -4.48 20.27
CA GLN A 177 -0.99 -5.61 20.25
C GLN A 177 0.13 -5.40 19.22
N ILE A 178 -0.21 -4.97 17.99
CA ILE A 178 0.75 -4.68 16.91
C ILE A 178 1.74 -3.59 17.35
N ASP A 179 1.24 -2.52 17.98
CA ASP A 179 2.08 -1.44 18.50
C ASP A 179 3.04 -1.94 19.60
N ALA A 180 2.55 -2.78 20.51
CA ALA A 180 3.37 -3.38 21.57
C ALA A 180 4.50 -4.26 20.99
N GLU A 181 4.19 -5.11 20.01
CA GLU A 181 5.19 -5.95 19.33
C GLU A 181 6.22 -5.12 18.55
N SER A 182 5.80 -3.96 18.00
CA SER A 182 6.67 -3.04 17.27
C SER A 182 7.61 -2.25 18.18
N THR A 183 7.28 -2.09 19.47
CA THR A 183 8.11 -1.37 20.45
C THR A 183 9.00 -2.30 21.29
N ALA A 184 8.77 -3.61 21.24
CA ALA A 184 9.49 -4.60 22.05
C ALA A 184 10.89 -4.99 21.52
N LYS A 185 11.32 -4.41 20.39
CA LYS A 185 12.65 -4.57 19.78
C LYS A 185 13.44 -3.27 19.83
#